data_df41cf7d7c4bf1d3706d598d791f1f7c
#
_entry.id   df41cf7d7c4bf1d3706d598d791f1f7c
#
_cell.length_a   1.000
_cell.length_b   1.000
_cell.length_c   1.000
_cell.angle_alpha   90.00
_cell.angle_beta   90.00
_cell.angle_gamma   90.00
#
_symmetry.space_group_name_H-M   'P 1'
#
loop_
_entity.id
_entity.type
_entity.pdbx_description
1 polymer ?
#
loop_
_entity_poly.entity_id
_entity_poly.type
_entity_poly.pdbx_seq_one_letter_code
_entity_poly.pdbx_strand_id
1 'polypeptide(L)'
;MYTYQMITTVLVGALVAFGAVNWIYFKTLTIAFRKKLVDNPNARKLQKRPVPVVGGIAVFFGLLAGLLAASVCHHVLMPDLPHISLFPVLCAMGIMLYVGAMDDIVGLSPLSRIVIEVMSILAIIFGSGMCVDTFRGMWGVEAFSWWLAVPLTV
;
A
#
# COMPACT_ATOMS: atom_id res chain seq x y z
N MET A 1 -12.86 -26.09 4.17
CA MET A 1 -13.91 -25.13 3.78
C MET A 1 -13.35 -23.69 3.77
N TYR A 2 -12.73 -23.23 4.83
CA TYR A 2 -12.15 -21.87 4.93
C TYR A 2 -11.10 -21.53 3.85
N THR A 3 -10.31 -22.50 3.37
CA THR A 3 -9.28 -22.23 2.35
C THR A 3 -9.88 -21.69 1.05
N TYR A 4 -10.98 -22.24 0.58
CA TYR A 4 -11.67 -21.76 -0.63
C TYR A 4 -12.26 -20.36 -0.42
N GLN A 5 -12.82 -20.10 0.75
CA GLN A 5 -13.37 -18.79 1.10
C GLN A 5 -12.29 -17.71 1.17
N MET A 6 -11.11 -18.05 1.74
CA MET A 6 -9.97 -17.14 1.74
C MET A 6 -9.46 -16.85 0.32
N ILE A 7 -9.33 -17.88 -0.52
CA ILE A 7 -8.94 -17.71 -1.93
C ILE A 7 -9.96 -16.81 -2.67
N THR A 8 -11.25 -17.06 -2.48
CA THR A 8 -12.31 -16.25 -3.09
C THR A 8 -12.21 -14.79 -2.65
N THR A 9 -12.00 -14.53 -1.37
CA THR A 9 -11.84 -13.17 -0.81
C THR A 9 -10.67 -12.44 -1.46
N VAL A 10 -9.53 -13.11 -1.58
CA VAL A 10 -8.34 -12.53 -2.20
C VAL A 10 -8.56 -12.26 -3.70
N LEU A 11 -9.17 -13.20 -4.41
CA LEU A 11 -9.47 -13.05 -5.83
C LEU A 11 -10.44 -11.90 -6.10
N VAL A 12 -11.52 -11.78 -5.32
CA VAL A 12 -12.48 -10.67 -5.42
C VAL A 12 -11.79 -9.35 -5.18
N GLY A 13 -11.00 -9.24 -4.10
CA GLY A 13 -10.23 -8.04 -3.81
C GLY A 13 -9.26 -7.66 -4.94
N ALA A 14 -8.52 -8.63 -5.48
CA ALA A 14 -7.59 -8.42 -6.58
C ALA A 14 -8.28 -7.97 -7.87
N LEU A 15 -9.40 -8.59 -8.23
CA LEU A 15 -10.17 -8.21 -9.43
C LEU A 15 -10.76 -6.81 -9.31
N VAL A 16 -11.30 -6.45 -8.16
CA VAL A 16 -11.82 -5.10 -7.89
C VAL A 16 -10.69 -4.08 -7.93
N ALA A 17 -9.55 -4.37 -7.27
CA ALA A 17 -8.37 -3.50 -7.32
C ALA A 17 -7.90 -3.26 -8.75
N PHE A 18 -7.75 -4.32 -9.54
CA PHE A 18 -7.31 -4.23 -10.94
C PHE A 18 -8.27 -3.41 -11.79
N GLY A 19 -9.57 -3.64 -11.66
CA GLY A 19 -10.59 -2.87 -12.39
C GLY A 19 -10.58 -1.39 -12.01
N ALA A 20 -10.49 -1.09 -10.71
CA ALA A 20 -10.45 0.27 -10.20
C ALA A 20 -9.16 1.01 -10.63
N VAL A 21 -7.99 0.36 -10.54
CA VAL A 21 -6.72 0.94 -11.04
C VAL A 21 -6.84 1.28 -12.51
N ASN A 22 -7.31 0.35 -13.35
CA ASN A 22 -7.46 0.59 -14.78
C ASN A 22 -8.38 1.79 -15.07
N TRP A 23 -9.53 1.82 -14.43
CA TRP A 23 -10.51 2.91 -14.64
C TRP A 23 -9.97 4.27 -14.19
N ILE A 24 -9.35 4.35 -13.01
CA ILE A 24 -8.79 5.59 -12.45
C ILE A 24 -7.56 6.03 -13.26
N TYR A 25 -6.68 5.09 -13.61
CA TYR A 25 -5.43 5.39 -14.32
C TYR A 25 -5.67 6.13 -15.62
N PHE A 26 -6.58 5.66 -16.47
CA PHE A 26 -6.85 6.33 -17.75
C PHE A 26 -7.39 7.76 -17.58
N LYS A 27 -8.23 8.00 -16.56
CA LYS A 27 -8.74 9.34 -16.25
C LYS A 27 -7.64 10.25 -15.73
N THR A 28 -6.84 9.72 -14.79
CA THR A 28 -5.74 10.45 -14.18
C THR A 28 -4.65 10.78 -15.19
N LEU A 29 -4.35 9.85 -16.11
CA LEU A 29 -3.42 10.05 -17.22
C LEU A 29 -3.84 11.21 -18.11
N THR A 30 -5.11 11.27 -18.49
CA THR A 30 -5.66 12.37 -19.31
C THR A 30 -5.52 13.73 -18.59
N ILE A 31 -5.78 13.78 -17.30
CA ILE A 31 -5.63 15.00 -16.48
C ILE A 31 -4.15 15.40 -16.39
N ALA A 32 -3.26 14.45 -16.15
CA ALA A 32 -1.83 14.69 -16.05
C ALA A 32 -1.25 15.35 -17.28
N PHE A 33 -1.58 14.83 -18.47
CA PHE A 33 -1.13 15.44 -19.72
C PHE A 33 -1.74 16.83 -19.95
N ARG A 34 -3.03 17.02 -19.67
CA ARG A 34 -3.70 18.33 -19.78
C ARG A 34 -3.11 19.38 -18.83
N LYS A 35 -2.76 19.00 -17.62
CA LYS A 35 -2.22 19.88 -16.58
C LYS A 35 -0.69 19.96 -16.59
N LYS A 36 -0.02 19.27 -17.52
CA LYS A 36 1.46 19.20 -17.61
C LYS A 36 2.11 18.66 -16.32
N LEU A 37 1.41 17.79 -15.58
CA LEU A 37 1.92 17.09 -14.42
C LEU A 37 2.74 15.88 -14.88
N VAL A 38 3.81 16.16 -15.62
CA VAL A 38 4.71 15.17 -16.21
C VAL A 38 6.14 15.48 -15.79
N ASP A 39 6.85 14.42 -15.46
CA ASP A 39 8.28 14.52 -15.22
C ASP A 39 9.03 14.55 -16.56
N ASN A 40 9.71 15.65 -16.84
CA ASN A 40 10.44 15.84 -18.08
C ASN A 40 11.81 15.13 -18.03
N PRO A 41 12.23 14.51 -19.15
CA PRO A 41 13.55 13.92 -19.23
C PRO A 41 14.65 14.97 -19.05
N ASN A 42 15.67 14.60 -18.28
CA ASN A 42 16.90 15.38 -18.15
C ASN A 42 18.13 14.46 -18.28
N ALA A 43 19.34 15.03 -18.37
CA ALA A 43 20.58 14.29 -18.60
C ALA A 43 20.90 13.20 -17.55
N ARG A 44 20.29 13.24 -16.35
CA ARG A 44 20.48 12.27 -15.27
C ARG A 44 19.45 11.16 -15.26
N LYS A 45 18.37 11.28 -16.05
CA LYS A 45 17.23 10.35 -16.05
C LYS A 45 17.32 9.39 -17.23
N LEU A 46 17.03 8.12 -16.99
CA LEU A 46 17.01 7.08 -18.01
C LEU A 46 15.81 7.23 -18.96
N GLN A 47 14.76 7.92 -18.55
CA GLN A 47 13.57 8.14 -19.35
C GLN A 47 13.81 9.15 -20.48
N LYS A 48 13.41 8.79 -21.69
CA LYS A 48 13.54 9.63 -22.91
C LYS A 48 12.24 10.38 -23.26
N ARG A 49 11.13 10.12 -22.56
CA ARG A 49 9.82 10.73 -22.78
C ARG A 49 9.26 11.27 -21.47
N PRO A 50 8.42 12.31 -21.52
CA PRO A 50 7.71 12.79 -20.33
C PRO A 50 6.84 11.66 -19.74
N VAL A 51 6.98 11.41 -18.44
CA VAL A 51 6.23 10.38 -17.71
C VAL A 51 5.30 11.05 -16.70
N PRO A 52 4.00 10.69 -16.68
CA PRO A 52 3.06 11.24 -15.71
C PRO A 52 3.43 10.83 -14.28
N VAL A 53 3.44 11.80 -13.36
CA VAL A 53 3.83 11.61 -11.95
C VAL A 53 2.66 11.06 -11.10
N VAL A 54 1.48 10.94 -11.68
CA VAL A 54 0.22 10.65 -10.98
C VAL A 54 -0.15 9.16 -10.91
N GLY A 55 0.74 8.26 -11.32
CA GLY A 55 0.48 6.81 -11.30
C GLY A 55 0.19 6.25 -9.90
N GLY A 56 0.88 6.74 -8.89
CA GLY A 56 0.70 6.33 -7.50
C GLY A 56 -0.72 6.58 -6.96
N ILE A 57 -1.36 7.65 -7.40
CA ILE A 57 -2.75 7.98 -7.02
C ILE A 57 -3.72 6.89 -7.50
N ALA A 58 -3.58 6.46 -8.75
CA ALA A 58 -4.45 5.42 -9.31
C ALA A 58 -4.26 4.07 -8.59
N VAL A 59 -3.01 3.70 -8.31
CA VAL A 59 -2.68 2.48 -7.56
C VAL A 59 -3.23 2.53 -6.13
N PHE A 60 -3.09 3.66 -5.45
CA PHE A 60 -3.61 3.85 -4.09
C PHE A 60 -5.12 3.64 -4.02
N PHE A 61 -5.90 4.35 -4.85
CA PHE A 61 -7.35 4.21 -4.84
C PHE A 61 -7.82 2.83 -5.33
N GLY A 62 -7.09 2.23 -6.25
CA GLY A 62 -7.37 0.86 -6.69
C GLY A 62 -7.14 -0.16 -5.56
N LEU A 63 -6.03 -0.04 -4.84
CA LEU A 63 -5.74 -0.89 -3.69
C LEU A 63 -6.76 -0.69 -2.56
N LEU A 64 -7.14 0.56 -2.30
CA LEU A 64 -8.19 0.90 -1.33
C LEU A 64 -9.51 0.21 -1.69
N ALA A 65 -9.94 0.30 -2.95
CA ALA A 65 -11.17 -0.36 -3.41
C ALA A 65 -11.09 -1.88 -3.28
N GLY A 66 -9.94 -2.48 -3.62
CA GLY A 66 -9.71 -3.91 -3.48
C GLY A 66 -9.72 -4.38 -2.02
N LEU A 67 -9.10 -3.64 -1.11
CA LEU A 67 -9.12 -3.94 0.32
C LEU A 67 -10.54 -3.84 0.91
N LEU A 68 -11.31 -2.83 0.51
CA LEU A 68 -12.71 -2.70 0.92
C LEU A 68 -13.54 -3.88 0.41
N ALA A 69 -13.40 -4.25 -0.85
CA ALA A 69 -14.11 -5.39 -1.42
C ALA A 69 -13.73 -6.71 -0.74
N ALA A 70 -12.45 -6.92 -0.48
CA ALA A 70 -11.97 -8.10 0.26
C ALA A 70 -12.51 -8.12 1.69
N SER A 71 -12.54 -6.98 2.39
CA SER A 71 -13.07 -6.87 3.75
C SER A 71 -14.57 -7.21 3.79
N VAL A 72 -15.36 -6.69 2.86
CA VAL A 72 -16.79 -7.02 2.74
C VAL A 72 -16.98 -8.51 2.43
N CYS A 73 -16.23 -9.04 1.47
CA CYS A 73 -16.29 -10.46 1.11
C CYS A 73 -15.92 -11.37 2.29
N HIS A 74 -14.88 -11.02 3.05
CA HIS A 74 -14.46 -11.72 4.27
C HIS A 74 -15.58 -11.71 5.31
N HIS A 75 -16.19 -10.56 5.57
CA HIS A 75 -17.28 -10.43 6.55
C HIS A 75 -18.50 -11.28 6.18
N VAL A 76 -18.81 -11.37 4.89
CA VAL A 76 -19.95 -12.17 4.41
C VAL A 76 -19.67 -13.67 4.42
N LEU A 77 -18.47 -14.08 4.01
CA LEU A 77 -18.12 -15.50 3.84
C LEU A 77 -17.59 -16.14 5.13
N MET A 78 -17.00 -15.36 6.02
CA MET A 78 -16.31 -15.84 7.23
C MET A 78 -16.64 -14.99 8.46
N PRO A 79 -17.91 -14.90 8.87
CA PRO A 79 -18.31 -14.04 9.98
C PRO A 79 -17.71 -14.45 11.34
N ASP A 80 -17.35 -15.74 11.49
CA ASP A 80 -16.82 -16.31 12.73
C ASP A 80 -15.31 -16.07 12.91
N LEU A 81 -14.61 -15.59 11.87
CA LEU A 81 -13.16 -15.31 11.97
C LEU A 81 -12.89 -13.88 12.45
N PRO A 82 -11.82 -13.69 13.24
CA PRO A 82 -11.47 -12.38 13.74
C PRO A 82 -11.13 -11.44 12.58
N HIS A 83 -11.67 -10.22 12.65
CA HIS A 83 -11.39 -9.18 11.67
C HIS A 83 -10.08 -8.48 12.02
N ILE A 84 -9.17 -8.39 11.05
CA ILE A 84 -7.97 -7.56 11.17
C ILE A 84 -8.41 -6.10 11.06
N SER A 85 -7.97 -5.26 11.99
CA SER A 85 -8.20 -3.83 11.90
C SER A 85 -7.42 -3.26 10.73
N LEU A 86 -8.10 -2.90 9.64
CA LEU A 86 -7.48 -2.27 8.47
C LEU A 86 -7.28 -0.76 8.66
N PHE A 87 -7.86 -0.17 9.70
CA PHE A 87 -7.80 1.27 9.93
C PHE A 87 -6.38 1.84 10.02
N PRO A 88 -5.45 1.29 10.83
CA PRO A 88 -4.07 1.77 10.86
C PRO A 88 -3.36 1.64 9.53
N VAL A 89 -3.62 0.54 8.79
CA VAL A 89 -3.05 0.32 7.45
C VAL A 89 -3.53 1.39 6.47
N LEU A 90 -4.83 1.69 6.46
CA LEU A 90 -5.41 2.71 5.60
C LEU A 90 -4.88 4.11 5.93
N CYS A 91 -4.71 4.44 7.22
CA CYS A 91 -4.12 5.70 7.65
C CYS A 91 -2.66 5.81 7.18
N ALA A 92 -1.85 4.77 7.39
CA ALA A 92 -0.46 4.74 6.94
C ALA A 92 -0.34 4.87 5.42
N MET A 93 -1.17 4.13 4.67
CA MET A 93 -1.24 4.26 3.21
C MET A 93 -1.60 5.69 2.76
N GLY A 94 -2.53 6.36 3.44
CA GLY A 94 -2.90 7.74 3.15
C GLY A 94 -1.75 8.72 3.40
N ILE A 95 -1.02 8.55 4.49
CA ILE A 95 0.18 9.33 4.81
C ILE A 95 1.25 9.12 3.73
N MET A 96 1.52 7.88 3.35
CA MET A 96 2.51 7.55 2.31
C MET A 96 2.13 8.12 0.95
N LEU A 97 0.84 8.09 0.58
CA LEU A 97 0.38 8.74 -0.65
C LEU A 97 0.63 10.25 -0.61
N TYR A 98 0.29 10.90 0.51
CA TYR A 98 0.52 12.33 0.67
C TYR A 98 2.00 12.69 0.56
N VAL A 99 2.85 11.94 1.25
CA VAL A 99 4.31 12.16 1.22
C VAL A 99 4.88 11.93 -0.17
N GLY A 100 4.48 10.85 -0.86
CA GLY A 100 4.90 10.59 -2.23
C GLY A 100 4.49 11.71 -3.20
N ALA A 101 3.25 12.20 -3.07
CA ALA A 101 2.77 13.30 -3.90
C ALA A 101 3.50 14.63 -3.60
N MET A 102 3.80 14.90 -2.32
CA MET A 102 4.57 16.09 -1.92
C MET A 102 6.04 16.00 -2.38
N ASP A 103 6.63 14.81 -2.34
CA ASP A 103 7.97 14.59 -2.85
C ASP A 103 8.06 14.86 -4.35
N ASP A 104 7.08 14.41 -5.11
CA ASP A 104 7.00 14.62 -6.56
C ASP A 104 6.80 16.10 -6.94
N ILE A 105 6.14 16.90 -6.08
CA ILE A 105 5.82 18.32 -6.35
C ILE A 105 6.91 19.25 -5.82
N VAL A 106 7.37 19.04 -4.59
CA VAL A 106 8.26 19.98 -3.87
C VAL A 106 9.69 19.44 -3.77
N GLY A 107 9.86 18.11 -3.81
CA GLY A 107 11.15 17.44 -3.57
C GLY A 107 11.48 17.45 -2.08
N LEU A 108 11.08 16.40 -1.36
CA LEU A 108 11.37 16.27 0.08
C LEU A 108 12.83 15.89 0.32
N SER A 109 13.36 16.29 1.48
CA SER A 109 14.67 15.80 1.90
C SER A 109 14.64 14.28 2.15
N PRO A 110 15.73 13.53 1.87
CA PRO A 110 15.77 12.10 2.11
C PRO A 110 15.50 11.73 3.57
N LEU A 111 15.94 12.53 4.52
CA LEU A 111 15.71 12.31 5.96
C LEU A 111 14.23 12.44 6.32
N SER A 112 13.53 13.46 5.80
CA SER A 112 12.09 13.64 6.04
C SER A 112 11.29 12.44 5.54
N ARG A 113 11.66 11.90 4.37
CA ARG A 113 11.01 10.72 3.79
C ARG A 113 11.18 9.51 4.70
N ILE A 114 12.41 9.18 5.10
CA ILE A 114 12.70 8.04 5.98
C ILE A 114 11.97 8.17 7.32
N VAL A 115 11.95 9.35 7.94
CA VAL A 115 11.26 9.56 9.22
C VAL A 115 9.77 9.27 9.09
N ILE A 116 9.12 9.74 8.02
CA ILE A 116 7.68 9.51 7.84
C ILE A 116 7.39 8.04 7.50
N GLU A 117 8.25 7.36 6.72
CA GLU A 117 8.15 5.93 6.46
C GLU A 117 8.20 5.13 7.77
N VAL A 118 9.22 5.37 8.60
CA VAL A 118 9.38 4.72 9.90
C VAL A 118 8.17 4.97 10.80
N MET A 119 7.71 6.22 10.90
CA MET A 119 6.54 6.57 11.71
C MET A 119 5.26 5.87 11.20
N SER A 120 5.09 5.74 9.88
CA SER A 120 3.94 5.03 9.29
C SER A 120 3.97 3.54 9.60
N ILE A 121 5.14 2.91 9.54
CA ILE A 121 5.31 1.49 9.88
C ILE A 121 5.04 1.26 11.38
N LEU A 122 5.59 2.11 12.24
CA LEU A 122 5.34 2.05 13.69
C LEU A 122 3.84 2.22 14.00
N ALA A 123 3.14 3.12 13.32
CA ALA A 123 1.71 3.28 13.48
C ALA A 123 0.92 2.01 13.10
N ILE A 124 1.36 1.27 12.08
CA ILE A 124 0.78 -0.03 11.73
C ILE A 124 1.06 -1.06 12.83
N ILE A 125 2.31 -1.19 13.28
CA ILE A 125 2.70 -2.16 14.30
C ILE A 125 1.90 -1.94 15.58
N PHE A 126 1.88 -0.72 16.10
CA PHE A 126 1.18 -0.42 17.36
C PHE A 126 -0.34 -0.35 17.22
N GLY A 127 -0.84 0.04 16.04
CA GLY A 127 -2.27 0.20 15.80
C GLY A 127 -3.00 -1.10 15.42
N SER A 128 -2.35 -2.01 14.69
CA SER A 128 -2.95 -3.27 14.26
C SER A 128 -2.31 -4.51 14.88
N GLY A 129 -1.16 -4.36 15.57
CA GLY A 129 -0.37 -5.48 16.08
C GLY A 129 0.31 -6.32 15.00
N MET A 130 0.28 -5.88 13.74
CA MET A 130 0.94 -6.59 12.65
C MET A 130 2.44 -6.31 12.67
N CYS A 131 3.23 -7.33 12.92
CA CYS A 131 4.69 -7.28 12.81
C CYS A 131 5.22 -8.63 12.30
N VAL A 132 6.45 -8.63 11.81
CA VAL A 132 7.14 -9.86 11.39
C VAL A 132 7.72 -10.52 12.65
N ASP A 133 6.95 -11.37 13.29
CA ASP A 133 7.29 -12.04 14.55
C ASP A 133 7.79 -13.48 14.37
N THR A 134 7.64 -14.05 13.17
CA THR A 134 8.06 -15.42 12.90
C THR A 134 8.46 -15.63 11.44
N PHE A 135 9.44 -16.50 11.20
CA PHE A 135 9.77 -17.05 9.89
C PHE A 135 9.20 -18.46 9.68
N ARG A 136 8.21 -18.88 10.46
CA ARG A 136 7.56 -20.20 10.37
C ARG A 136 8.56 -21.36 10.37
N GLY A 137 9.55 -21.30 11.25
CA GLY A 137 10.57 -22.36 11.37
C GLY A 137 11.70 -22.31 10.33
N MET A 138 11.71 -21.33 9.41
CA MET A 138 12.87 -21.11 8.55
C MET A 138 14.10 -20.77 9.41
N TRP A 139 15.22 -21.43 9.14
CA TRP A 139 16.48 -21.35 9.91
C TRP A 139 16.37 -21.75 11.40
N GLY A 140 15.36 -22.56 11.79
CA GLY A 140 15.19 -23.05 13.16
C GLY A 140 14.68 -21.99 14.15
N VAL A 141 14.24 -20.83 13.67
CA VAL A 141 13.66 -19.77 14.50
C VAL A 141 12.14 -19.84 14.41
N GLU A 142 11.49 -20.20 15.52
CA GLU A 142 10.02 -20.32 15.58
C GLU A 142 9.33 -18.96 15.80
N ALA A 143 9.88 -18.12 16.69
CA ALA A 143 9.34 -16.79 16.96
C ALA A 143 10.44 -15.83 17.43
N PHE A 144 10.29 -14.57 17.11
CA PHE A 144 11.15 -13.49 17.59
C PHE A 144 10.56 -12.86 18.84
N SER A 145 11.43 -12.42 19.75
CA SER A 145 10.99 -11.53 20.83
C SER A 145 10.55 -10.17 20.26
N TRP A 146 9.63 -9.51 20.91
CA TRP A 146 9.12 -8.19 20.49
C TRP A 146 10.22 -7.18 20.12
N TRP A 147 11.31 -7.17 20.89
CA TRP A 147 12.47 -6.30 20.68
C TRP A 147 13.21 -6.54 19.37
N LEU A 148 13.09 -7.72 18.79
CA LEU A 148 13.64 -8.06 17.48
C LEU A 148 12.59 -7.93 16.37
N ALA A 149 11.34 -8.25 16.65
CA ALA A 149 10.25 -8.20 15.68
C ALA A 149 9.99 -6.77 15.18
N VAL A 150 10.00 -5.76 16.08
CA VAL A 150 9.78 -4.36 15.68
C VAL A 150 10.87 -3.83 14.76
N PRO A 151 12.18 -3.88 15.11
CA PRO A 151 13.23 -3.42 14.20
C PRO A 151 13.31 -4.20 12.88
N LEU A 152 12.92 -5.48 12.88
CA LEU A 152 12.90 -6.30 11.67
C LEU A 152 11.75 -5.91 10.72
N THR A 153 10.68 -5.36 11.27
CA THR A 153 9.50 -4.93 10.49
C THR A 153 9.68 -3.52 9.92
N VAL A 154 10.47 -2.68 10.57
CA VAL A 154 10.79 -1.30 10.15
C VAL A 154 11.90 -1.28 9.12
#